data_9789cefdc37d5055bbdefcbac1614252
#
_entry.id   9789cefdc37d5055bbdefcbac1614252
#
_cell.length_a   1.000
_cell.length_b   1.000
_cell.length_c   1.000
_cell.angle_alpha   90.00
_cell.angle_beta   90.00
_cell.angle_gamma   90.00
#
_symmetry.space_group_name_H-M   'P 1'
#
loop_
_entity.id
_entity.type
_entity.pdbx_description
1 polymer ?
#
loop_
_entity_poly.entity_id
_entity_poly.type
_entity_poly.pdbx_seq_one_letter_code
_entity_poly.pdbx_strand_id
1 'polypeptide(L)'
;LLEVYTDGGCRVGTGKGAATFLVVDGGCLQYIHSFPLIKNGLTNNQAEYMAVVMAIMNVSRKCTLFSDSEIVVKQMNGEYAVKDAVLKEIYSTAKEIVKNAGMTVTFKNVPRTNKYIGICDKMNKQMMELI
;
A
#
# COMPACT_ATOMS: atom_id res chain seq x y z
N LEU A 1 7.75 -17.79 -4.98
CA LEU A 1 6.89 -16.72 -5.47
C LEU A 1 6.55 -15.76 -4.32
N LEU A 2 6.97 -14.51 -4.45
CA LEU A 2 6.79 -13.50 -3.40
C LEU A 2 5.49 -12.74 -3.63
N GLU A 3 4.63 -12.75 -2.63
CA GLU A 3 3.36 -12.01 -2.63
C GLU A 3 3.38 -10.96 -1.53
N VAL A 4 2.97 -9.74 -1.88
CA VAL A 4 2.90 -8.63 -0.95
C VAL A 4 1.48 -8.10 -0.94
N TYR A 5 0.90 -7.95 0.25
CA TYR A 5 -0.46 -7.42 0.42
C TYR A 5 -0.38 -6.08 1.13
N THR A 6 -1.07 -5.10 0.62
CA THR A 6 -1.03 -3.73 1.14
C THR A 6 -2.43 -3.22 1.43
N ASP A 7 -2.56 -2.41 2.46
CA ASP A 7 -3.80 -1.71 2.80
C ASP A 7 -3.46 -0.43 3.57
N GLY A 8 -4.23 0.61 3.32
CA GLY A 8 -4.10 1.87 4.03
C GLY A 8 -5.46 2.49 4.29
N GLY A 9 -5.55 3.27 5.33
CA GLY A 9 -6.78 3.95 5.68
C GLY A 9 -6.54 5.13 6.59
N CYS A 10 -7.55 5.98 6.74
CA CYS A 10 -7.50 7.10 7.65
C CYS A 10 -8.87 7.36 8.26
N ARG A 11 -8.87 8.08 9.38
CA ARG A 11 -10.08 8.67 9.94
C ARG A 11 -10.22 10.06 9.34
N VAL A 12 -11.13 10.20 8.40
CA VAL A 12 -11.32 11.42 7.62
C VAL A 12 -11.49 12.63 8.54
N GLY A 13 -10.78 13.73 8.22
CA GLY A 13 -10.84 14.97 8.97
C GLY A 13 -9.95 15.03 10.21
N THR A 14 -9.28 13.95 10.59
CA THR A 14 -8.44 13.90 11.77
C THR A 14 -6.95 14.04 11.47
N GLY A 15 -6.54 13.83 10.22
CA GLY A 15 -5.14 13.76 9.84
C GLY A 15 -4.43 12.48 10.32
N LYS A 16 -5.17 11.52 10.84
CA LYS A 16 -4.64 10.28 11.40
C LYS A 16 -5.02 9.08 10.54
N GLY A 17 -4.06 8.26 10.23
CA GLY A 17 -4.26 7.05 9.45
C GLY A 17 -3.20 6.01 9.74
N ALA A 18 -3.21 4.96 8.95
CA ALA A 18 -2.22 3.91 9.02
C ALA A 18 -2.06 3.22 7.67
N ALA A 19 -0.90 2.65 7.46
CA ALA A 19 -0.62 1.83 6.30
C ALA A 19 0.06 0.55 6.77
N THR A 20 -0.34 -0.57 6.19
CA THR A 20 0.20 -1.89 6.52
C THR A 20 0.53 -2.64 5.25
N PHE A 21 1.66 -3.35 5.26
CA PHE A 21 1.92 -4.37 4.26
C PHE A 21 2.37 -5.66 4.94
N LEU A 22 2.12 -6.78 4.29
CA LEU A 22 2.63 -8.07 4.72
C LEU A 22 3.21 -8.83 3.53
N VAL A 23 4.12 -9.73 3.84
CA VAL A 23 4.86 -10.50 2.83
C VAL A 23 4.61 -11.98 3.05
N VAL A 24 4.21 -12.66 1.97
CA VAL A 24 3.99 -14.10 1.93
C VAL A 24 4.95 -14.69 0.89
N ASP A 25 5.66 -15.73 1.27
CA ASP A 25 6.57 -16.43 0.37
C ASP A 25 6.27 -17.93 0.44
N GLY A 26 5.98 -18.52 -0.73
CA GLY A 26 5.63 -19.93 -0.80
C GLY A 26 4.43 -20.33 0.05
N GLY A 27 3.46 -19.43 0.20
CA GLY A 27 2.27 -19.66 1.01
C GLY A 27 2.46 -19.42 2.51
N CYS A 28 3.67 -19.05 2.93
CA CYS A 28 3.98 -18.79 4.35
C CYS A 28 4.15 -17.30 4.61
N LEU A 29 3.42 -16.79 5.60
CA LEU A 29 3.58 -15.41 6.05
C LEU A 29 4.98 -15.21 6.63
N GLN A 30 5.70 -14.22 6.09
CA GLN A 30 7.06 -13.89 6.51
C GLN A 30 7.08 -12.81 7.59
N TYR A 31 6.41 -11.70 7.33
CA TYR A 31 6.33 -10.59 8.28
C TYR A 31 5.21 -9.62 7.92
N ILE A 32 4.87 -8.78 8.89
CA ILE A 32 3.87 -7.72 8.78
C ILE A 32 4.50 -6.43 9.30
N HIS A 33 4.32 -5.33 8.54
CA HIS A 33 4.70 -3.99 8.98
C HIS A 33 3.50 -3.07 8.94
N SER A 34 3.25 -2.39 10.05
CA SER A 34 2.19 -1.39 10.17
C SER A 34 2.79 -0.05 10.61
N PHE A 35 2.38 1.03 9.96
CA PHE A 35 2.94 2.37 10.18
C PHE A 35 1.84 3.36 10.51
N PRO A 36 2.03 4.23 11.51
CA PRO A 36 1.14 5.36 11.70
C PRO A 36 1.38 6.41 10.61
N LEU A 37 0.31 7.06 10.18
CA LEU A 37 0.36 8.17 9.25
C LEU A 37 -0.29 9.38 9.93
N ILE A 38 0.47 10.47 10.05
CA ILE A 38 -0.02 11.71 10.63
C ILE A 38 0.26 12.82 9.62
N LYS A 39 -0.81 13.33 9.00
CA LYS A 39 -0.69 14.34 7.97
C LYS A 39 -1.98 15.14 7.91
N ASN A 40 -1.86 16.47 7.97
CA ASN A 40 -3.01 17.34 7.78
C ASN A 40 -3.61 17.12 6.39
N GLY A 41 -4.92 16.86 6.32
CA GLY A 41 -5.59 16.58 5.06
C GLY A 41 -5.37 15.18 4.48
N LEU A 42 -4.92 14.22 5.31
CA LEU A 42 -4.72 12.84 4.88
C LEU A 42 -6.01 12.24 4.34
N THR A 43 -5.92 11.57 3.19
CA THR A 43 -7.04 10.87 2.56
C THR A 43 -6.81 9.37 2.55
N ASN A 44 -7.88 8.59 2.34
CA ASN A 44 -7.78 7.13 2.21
C ASN A 44 -6.88 6.74 1.03
N ASN A 45 -7.01 7.42 -0.11
CA ASN A 45 -6.16 7.11 -1.27
C ASN A 45 -4.69 7.39 -1.01
N GLN A 46 -4.37 8.46 -0.27
CA GLN A 46 -2.99 8.73 0.14
C GLN A 46 -2.45 7.62 1.04
N ALA A 47 -3.24 7.16 2.01
CA ALA A 47 -2.85 6.07 2.91
C ALA A 47 -2.62 4.76 2.14
N GLU A 48 -3.48 4.45 1.16
CA GLU A 48 -3.32 3.29 0.31
C GLU A 48 -2.01 3.34 -0.49
N TYR A 49 -1.68 4.50 -1.07
CA TYR A 49 -0.41 4.69 -1.76
C TYR A 49 0.79 4.59 -0.82
N MET A 50 0.66 5.09 0.40
CA MET A 50 1.75 4.99 1.37
C MET A 50 2.05 3.54 1.73
N ALA A 51 1.03 2.69 1.82
CA ALA A 51 1.23 1.25 2.02
C ALA A 51 2.05 0.63 0.86
N VAL A 52 1.74 1.02 -0.37
CA VAL A 52 2.49 0.57 -1.55
C VAL A 52 3.94 1.04 -1.51
N VAL A 53 4.16 2.33 -1.23
CA VAL A 53 5.52 2.90 -1.16
C VAL A 53 6.34 2.18 -0.09
N MET A 54 5.79 2.00 1.10
CA MET A 54 6.50 1.33 2.19
C MET A 54 6.81 -0.13 1.83
N ALA A 55 5.89 -0.82 1.17
CA ALA A 55 6.11 -2.19 0.72
C ALA A 55 7.26 -2.29 -0.28
N ILE A 56 7.25 -1.48 -1.33
CA ILE A 56 8.30 -1.53 -2.36
C ILE A 56 9.66 -1.06 -1.84
N MET A 57 9.69 -0.19 -0.84
CA MET A 57 10.93 0.21 -0.18
C MET A 57 11.57 -0.92 0.61
N ASN A 58 10.75 -1.83 1.15
CA ASN A 58 11.21 -2.92 2.01
C ASN A 58 11.34 -4.25 1.28
N VAL A 59 10.71 -4.40 0.13
CA VAL A 59 10.77 -5.61 -0.69
C VAL A 59 11.49 -5.27 -1.98
N SER A 60 12.80 -5.52 -2.04
CA SER A 60 13.65 -5.11 -3.15
C SER A 60 13.86 -6.22 -4.18
N ARG A 61 12.85 -7.03 -4.45
CA ARG A 61 12.93 -8.10 -5.44
C ARG A 61 11.59 -8.32 -6.14
N LYS A 62 11.61 -9.10 -7.23
CA LYS A 62 10.41 -9.44 -7.99
C LYS A 62 9.29 -9.93 -7.08
N CYS A 63 8.10 -9.33 -7.21
CA CYS A 63 6.95 -9.72 -6.41
C CYS A 63 5.63 -9.39 -7.13
N THR A 64 4.55 -9.99 -6.64
CA THR A 64 3.19 -9.57 -6.98
C THR A 64 2.65 -8.81 -5.79
N LEU A 65 2.18 -7.60 -6.02
CA LEU A 65 1.62 -6.73 -4.99
C LEU A 65 0.11 -6.64 -5.15
N PHE A 66 -0.61 -6.98 -4.09
CA PHE A 66 -2.07 -7.04 -4.07
C PHE A 66 -2.62 -5.88 -3.24
N SER A 67 -3.67 -5.24 -3.73
CA SER A 67 -4.42 -4.20 -3.03
C SER A 67 -5.90 -4.35 -3.34
N ASP A 68 -6.76 -3.99 -2.40
CA ASP A 68 -8.20 -3.93 -2.63
C ASP A 68 -8.63 -2.58 -3.24
N SER A 69 -7.71 -1.63 -3.36
CA SER A 69 -7.95 -0.36 -4.04
C SER A 69 -7.77 -0.52 -5.54
N GLU A 70 -8.88 -0.65 -6.26
CA GLU A 70 -8.87 -0.75 -7.72
C GLU A 70 -8.19 0.45 -8.36
N ILE A 71 -8.43 1.66 -7.84
CA ILE A 71 -7.86 2.90 -8.36
C ILE A 71 -6.34 2.90 -8.28
N VAL A 72 -5.78 2.50 -7.13
CA VAL A 72 -4.34 2.45 -6.92
C VAL A 72 -3.70 1.44 -7.87
N VAL A 73 -4.30 0.25 -7.99
CA VAL A 73 -3.78 -0.80 -8.88
C VAL A 73 -3.80 -0.33 -10.34
N LYS A 74 -4.90 0.25 -10.79
CA LYS A 74 -5.02 0.74 -12.18
C LYS A 74 -4.09 1.91 -12.47
N GLN A 75 -3.89 2.79 -11.51
CA GLN A 75 -2.93 3.88 -11.66
C GLN A 75 -1.49 3.34 -11.71
N MET A 76 -1.13 2.42 -10.83
CA MET A 76 0.20 1.82 -10.84
C MET A 76 0.48 1.01 -12.11
N ASN A 77 -0.55 0.42 -12.71
CA ASN A 77 -0.45 -0.29 -14.00
C ASN A 77 -0.48 0.65 -15.22
N GLY A 78 -0.64 1.95 -15.01
CA GLY A 78 -0.69 2.93 -16.10
C GLY A 78 -2.02 2.98 -16.86
N GLU A 79 -3.07 2.34 -16.35
CA GLU A 79 -4.38 2.31 -16.97
C GLU A 79 -5.20 3.57 -16.68
N TYR A 80 -5.01 4.16 -15.49
CA TYR A 80 -5.65 5.41 -15.07
C TYR A 80 -4.59 6.47 -14.80
N ALA A 81 -4.88 7.71 -15.21
CA ALA A 81 -4.03 8.86 -14.89
C ALA A 81 -4.16 9.23 -13.40
N VAL A 82 -3.07 9.75 -12.84
CA VAL A 82 -3.05 10.33 -11.50
C VAL A 82 -3.13 11.84 -11.66
N LYS A 83 -4.29 12.43 -11.32
CA LYS A 83 -4.55 13.87 -11.52
C LYS A 83 -4.35 14.70 -10.27
N ASP A 84 -4.60 14.13 -9.10
CA ASP A 84 -4.42 14.81 -7.82
C ASP A 84 -2.91 15.07 -7.59
N ALA A 85 -2.56 16.32 -7.26
CA ALA A 85 -1.15 16.73 -7.13
C ALA A 85 -0.41 15.97 -6.03
N VAL A 86 -1.05 15.74 -4.89
CA VAL A 86 -0.44 15.01 -3.77
C VAL A 86 -0.26 13.54 -4.12
N LEU A 87 -1.29 12.91 -4.68
CA LEU A 87 -1.20 11.51 -5.12
C LEU A 87 -0.17 11.33 -6.23
N LYS A 88 -0.06 12.29 -7.14
CA LYS A 88 0.92 12.25 -8.24
C LYS A 88 2.34 12.23 -7.71
N GLU A 89 2.62 13.00 -6.66
CA GLU A 89 3.92 13.02 -6.01
C GLU A 89 4.26 11.66 -5.39
N ILE A 90 3.32 11.06 -4.67
CA ILE A 90 3.50 9.74 -4.05
C ILE A 90 3.64 8.66 -5.14
N TYR A 91 2.81 8.72 -6.15
CA TYR A 91 2.87 7.82 -7.31
C TYR A 91 4.24 7.88 -8.00
N SER A 92 4.72 9.09 -8.26
CA SER A 92 6.03 9.29 -8.89
C SER A 92 7.16 8.73 -8.05
N THR A 93 7.09 8.90 -6.74
CA THR A 93 8.05 8.31 -5.79
C THR A 93 8.04 6.78 -5.89
N ALA A 94 6.86 6.18 -5.91
CA ALA A 94 6.72 4.72 -6.03
C ALA A 94 7.35 4.21 -7.33
N LYS A 95 7.05 4.86 -8.44
CA LYS A 95 7.61 4.50 -9.76
C LYS A 95 9.13 4.62 -9.79
N GLU A 96 9.66 5.66 -9.19
CA GLU A 96 11.10 5.90 -9.14
C GLU A 96 11.82 4.84 -8.30
N ILE A 97 11.25 4.44 -7.16
CA ILE A 97 11.81 3.38 -6.31
C ILE A 97 11.89 2.08 -7.09
N VAL A 98 10.82 1.68 -7.76
CA VAL A 98 10.79 0.46 -8.58
C VAL A 98 11.85 0.50 -9.67
N LYS A 99 11.96 1.62 -10.38
CA LYS A 99 12.94 1.82 -11.45
C LYS A 99 14.37 1.74 -10.93
N ASN A 100 14.68 2.47 -9.86
CA ASN A 100 16.03 2.54 -9.30
C ASN A 100 16.50 1.22 -8.69
N ALA A 101 15.57 0.46 -8.12
CA ALA A 101 15.86 -0.86 -7.57
C ALA A 101 15.96 -1.95 -8.64
N GLY A 102 15.59 -1.65 -9.89
CA GLY A 102 15.57 -2.65 -10.96
C GLY A 102 14.60 -3.80 -10.69
N MET A 103 13.60 -3.59 -9.83
CA MET A 103 12.66 -4.65 -9.46
C MET A 103 11.48 -4.70 -10.42
N THR A 104 10.89 -5.89 -10.54
CA THR A 104 9.66 -6.12 -11.30
C THR A 104 8.53 -6.33 -10.32
N VAL A 105 7.55 -5.44 -10.36
CA VAL A 105 6.34 -5.54 -9.51
C VAL A 105 5.12 -5.67 -10.42
N THR A 106 4.34 -6.72 -10.17
CA THR A 106 3.04 -6.91 -10.83
C THR A 106 1.96 -6.48 -9.84
N PHE A 107 1.15 -5.49 -10.19
CA PHE A 107 0.07 -5.00 -9.33
C PHE A 107 -1.24 -5.69 -9.69
N LYS A 108 -1.90 -6.25 -8.69
CA LYS A 108 -3.19 -6.96 -8.85
C LYS A 108 -4.21 -6.49 -7.83
N ASN A 109 -5.45 -6.32 -8.28
CA ASN A 109 -6.58 -6.02 -7.42
C ASN A 109 -7.17 -7.30 -6.85
N VAL A 110 -7.47 -7.29 -5.56
CA VAL A 110 -8.16 -8.38 -4.87
C VAL A 110 -9.36 -7.83 -4.10
N PRO A 111 -10.37 -8.64 -3.81
CA PRO A 111 -11.51 -8.16 -3.03
C PRO A 111 -11.11 -7.87 -1.59
N ARG A 112 -11.86 -6.96 -0.95
CA ARG A 112 -11.71 -6.59 0.46
C ARG A 112 -11.83 -7.80 1.39
N THR A 113 -12.50 -8.85 0.97
CA THR A 113 -12.69 -10.10 1.71
C THR A 113 -11.47 -11.02 1.69
N ASN A 114 -10.43 -10.67 0.92
CA ASN A 114 -9.17 -11.41 0.93
C ASN A 114 -8.62 -11.46 2.35
N LYS A 115 -8.19 -12.64 2.81
CA LYS A 115 -7.78 -12.83 4.21
C LYS A 115 -6.57 -11.98 4.61
N TYR A 116 -5.62 -11.79 3.71
CA TYR A 116 -4.42 -11.00 4.00
C TYR A 116 -4.72 -9.50 4.02
N ILE A 117 -5.59 -9.06 3.12
CA ILE A 117 -6.10 -7.68 3.16
C ILE A 117 -6.84 -7.43 4.48
N GLY A 118 -7.64 -8.40 4.93
CA GLY A 118 -8.32 -8.31 6.22
C GLY A 118 -7.38 -8.17 7.40
N ILE A 119 -6.25 -8.85 7.38
CA ILE A 119 -5.20 -8.71 8.40
C ILE A 119 -4.63 -7.29 8.36
N CYS A 120 -4.29 -6.78 7.18
CA CYS A 120 -3.78 -5.41 7.04
C CYS A 120 -4.77 -4.36 7.56
N ASP A 121 -6.06 -4.51 7.21
CA ASP A 121 -7.11 -3.61 7.68
C ASP A 121 -7.21 -3.60 9.21
N LYS A 122 -7.17 -4.78 9.82
CA LYS A 122 -7.21 -4.93 11.27
C LYS A 122 -6.02 -4.25 11.96
N MET A 123 -4.82 -4.43 11.41
CA MET A 123 -3.61 -3.78 11.90
C MET A 123 -3.70 -2.27 11.79
N ASN A 124 -4.25 -1.75 10.68
CA ASN A 124 -4.46 -0.31 10.51
C ASN A 124 -5.39 0.26 11.57
N LYS A 125 -6.48 -0.43 11.87
CA LYS A 125 -7.44 0.01 12.90
C LYS A 125 -6.77 0.06 14.27
N GLN A 126 -6.00 -0.96 14.62
CA GLN A 126 -5.26 -0.98 15.89
C GLN A 126 -4.22 0.14 15.96
N MET A 127 -3.49 0.37 14.88
CA MET A 127 -2.50 1.44 14.83
C MET A 127 -3.14 2.82 15.00
N MET A 128 -4.29 3.06 14.37
CA MET A 128 -5.00 4.34 14.50
C MET A 128 -5.53 4.59 15.93
N GLU A 129 -5.76 3.56 16.72
CA GLU A 129 -6.15 3.71 18.13
C GLU A 129 -4.99 4.18 18.99
N LEU A 130 -3.75 4.02 18.54
CA LEU A 130 -2.55 4.40 19.29
C LEU A 130 -2.08 5.84 19.03
N ILE A 131 -2.72 6.53 18.11
CA ILE A 131 -2.29 7.87 17.70
C ILE A 131 -3.37 8.95 17.83
#